data_e399e06d5fd2dd75e14795a774b524a7
#
_entry.id   e399e06d5fd2dd75e14795a774b524a7
#
_cell.length_a   1.000
_cell.length_b   1.000
_cell.length_c   1.000
_cell.angle_alpha   90.00
_cell.angle_beta   90.00
_cell.angle_gamma   90.00
#
_symmetry.space_group_name_H-M   'P 1'
#
loop_
_entity.id
_entity.type
_entity.pdbx_description
1 polymer ?
#
loop_
_entity_poly.entity_id
_entity_poly.type
_entity_poly.pdbx_seq_one_letter_code
_entity_poly.pdbx_strand_id
1 'polypeptide(L)'
;MCIRDSFIPEDDRGTLCISSQAGCVVNCRFCSTGHQGFNRNLKTSEIIGQLWWAKRVLEADIGTARLESAKATEDTRVISNVVMMGMGEPLLNYDQVLPALRLMLDDNAYGLSRRRVTVSTSGVVPMMDRLSQDCPVALAVSLHAPNDALRDELVPLNKKYPLKELLAACERYLAFAPRDFITFEYCMLDGINDTDQHAKELIQIARQLRCKLNLIPFNPFPESGLKRSNSARVKVFAQRLMDAGIITTVRKTRGDDIDAACGQLAGEVRDLSLIHI
;
A
#
# COMPACT_ATOMS: atom_id res chain seq x y z
N MET A 1 -14.23 0.29 18.45
CA MET A 1 -13.83 -0.14 17.11
C MET A 1 -12.46 0.47 16.85
N CYS A 2 -11.41 -0.35 16.79
CA CYS A 2 -10.05 0.16 16.58
C CYS A 2 -9.76 0.16 15.09
N ILE A 3 -9.72 1.35 14.49
CA ILE A 3 -9.06 1.58 13.20
C ILE A 3 -7.59 1.69 13.56
N ARG A 4 -6.75 0.83 12.99
CA ARG A 4 -5.31 0.87 13.23
C ARG A 4 -4.64 1.67 12.13
N ASP A 5 -3.87 2.65 12.53
CA ASP A 5 -2.89 3.36 11.73
C ASP A 5 -1.48 3.04 12.24
N SER A 6 -0.47 3.30 11.44
CA SER A 6 0.92 3.06 11.81
C SER A 6 1.79 4.24 11.37
N PHE A 7 2.57 4.77 12.31
CA PHE A 7 3.59 5.76 12.01
C PHE A 7 4.96 5.08 11.84
N ILE A 8 5.64 5.39 10.76
CA ILE A 8 6.95 4.86 10.41
C ILE A 8 7.94 6.02 10.41
N PRO A 9 8.70 6.21 11.50
CA PRO A 9 9.74 7.23 11.55
C PRO A 9 10.96 6.81 10.72
N GLU A 10 11.52 7.77 10.00
CA GLU A 10 12.84 7.68 9.33
C GLU A 10 13.60 8.98 9.62
N ASP A 11 14.92 8.98 9.40
CA ASP A 11 15.80 10.09 9.80
C ASP A 11 15.39 11.42 9.14
N ASP A 12 14.95 11.36 7.87
CA ASP A 12 14.59 12.52 7.03
C ASP A 12 13.09 12.68 6.77
N ARG A 13 12.26 11.71 7.19
CA ARG A 13 10.82 11.70 6.90
C ARG A 13 10.01 10.88 7.90
N GLY A 14 8.74 11.24 8.04
CA GLY A 14 7.75 10.46 8.77
C GLY A 14 6.65 9.99 7.82
N THR A 15 6.40 8.70 7.74
CA THR A 15 5.33 8.13 6.91
C THR A 15 4.21 7.62 7.79
N LEU A 16 3.00 8.14 7.57
CA LEU A 16 1.79 7.65 8.21
C LEU A 16 1.04 6.70 7.27
N CYS A 17 0.78 5.49 7.74
CA CYS A 17 -0.07 4.52 7.06
C CYS A 17 -1.49 4.63 7.61
N ILE A 18 -2.48 4.91 6.76
CA ILE A 18 -3.88 5.10 7.14
C ILE A 18 -4.79 4.09 6.47
N SER A 19 -5.93 3.85 7.11
CA SER A 19 -6.98 2.93 6.67
C SER A 19 -8.08 3.65 5.91
N SER A 20 -8.71 2.95 4.96
CA SER A 20 -9.86 3.43 4.17
C SER A 20 -11.16 2.71 4.51
N GLN A 21 -11.08 1.53 5.10
CA GLN A 21 -12.22 0.69 5.48
C GLN A 21 -11.98 0.07 6.87
N ALA A 22 -13.03 -0.42 7.50
CA ALA A 22 -12.95 -1.35 8.61
C ALA A 22 -13.09 -2.76 8.04
N GLY A 23 -11.96 -3.49 7.99
CA GLY A 23 -11.86 -4.74 7.23
C GLY A 23 -11.61 -4.53 5.74
N CYS A 24 -11.69 -5.60 4.92
CA CYS A 24 -11.47 -5.51 3.49
C CYS A 24 -12.28 -6.59 2.74
N VAL A 25 -12.97 -6.18 1.68
CA VAL A 25 -13.77 -7.10 0.85
C VAL A 25 -12.95 -7.88 -0.17
N VAL A 26 -11.72 -7.45 -0.46
CA VAL A 26 -10.89 -8.08 -1.52
C VAL A 26 -10.41 -9.48 -1.15
N ASN A 27 -10.26 -9.75 0.16
CA ASN A 27 -9.89 -11.06 0.69
C ASN A 27 -8.58 -11.64 0.11
N CYS A 28 -7.53 -10.80 0.06
CA CYS A 28 -6.21 -11.26 -0.35
C CYS A 28 -5.67 -12.31 0.62
N ARG A 29 -5.20 -13.46 0.11
CA ARG A 29 -4.80 -14.62 0.90
C ARG A 29 -3.66 -14.36 1.90
N PHE A 30 -2.79 -13.40 1.61
CA PHE A 30 -1.65 -13.01 2.45
C PHE A 30 -1.92 -11.84 3.40
N CYS A 31 -3.17 -11.41 3.54
CA CYS A 31 -3.53 -10.21 4.28
C CYS A 31 -4.50 -10.53 5.43
N SER A 32 -4.06 -10.29 6.67
CA SER A 32 -4.90 -10.50 7.86
C SER A 32 -6.18 -9.68 7.83
N THR A 33 -6.12 -8.43 7.36
CA THR A 33 -7.32 -7.58 7.18
C THR A 33 -8.33 -8.21 6.21
N GLY A 34 -7.85 -8.87 5.15
CA GLY A 34 -8.72 -9.59 4.20
C GLY A 34 -9.44 -10.77 4.87
N HIS A 35 -8.70 -11.55 5.68
CA HIS A 35 -9.26 -12.68 6.43
C HIS A 35 -10.30 -12.28 7.47
N GLN A 36 -10.26 -11.06 7.99
CA GLN A 36 -11.27 -10.54 8.92
C GLN A 36 -12.60 -10.20 8.25
N GLY A 37 -12.63 -10.16 6.91
CA GLY A 37 -13.78 -9.75 6.14
C GLY A 37 -14.00 -8.23 6.16
N PHE A 38 -15.16 -7.80 5.64
CA PHE A 38 -15.52 -6.40 5.47
C PHE A 38 -16.63 -5.99 6.46
N ASN A 39 -16.43 -4.90 7.17
CA ASN A 39 -17.46 -4.31 8.02
C ASN A 39 -18.12 -3.09 7.36
N ARG A 40 -17.35 -2.04 7.08
CA ARG A 40 -17.87 -0.82 6.45
C ARG A 40 -16.77 0.04 5.82
N ASN A 41 -17.19 0.93 4.98
CA ASN A 41 -16.38 2.04 4.51
C ASN A 41 -16.17 3.07 5.64
N LEU A 42 -14.98 3.67 5.71
CA LEU A 42 -14.73 4.83 6.55
C LEU A 42 -15.22 6.09 5.86
N LYS A 43 -15.78 7.01 6.64
CA LYS A 43 -16.15 8.34 6.16
C LYS A 43 -14.89 9.18 5.93
N THR A 44 -14.98 10.19 5.08
CA THR A 44 -13.91 11.17 4.84
C THR A 44 -13.34 11.72 6.15
N SER A 45 -14.22 12.07 7.11
CA SER A 45 -13.82 12.57 8.42
C SER A 45 -13.03 11.55 9.26
N GLU A 46 -13.33 10.26 9.11
CA GLU A 46 -12.59 9.20 9.81
C GLU A 46 -11.22 8.96 9.16
N ILE A 47 -11.14 9.04 7.83
CA ILE A 47 -9.88 8.91 7.09
C ILE A 47 -8.94 10.06 7.46
N ILE A 48 -9.43 11.30 7.40
CA ILE A 48 -8.65 12.49 7.78
C ILE A 48 -8.41 12.55 9.29
N GLY A 49 -9.32 12.05 10.09
CA GLY A 49 -9.18 11.95 11.53
C GLY A 49 -7.94 11.17 11.97
N GLN A 50 -7.54 10.12 11.23
CA GLN A 50 -6.30 9.39 11.50
C GLN A 50 -5.08 10.30 11.33
N LEU A 51 -5.01 11.06 10.25
CA LEU A 51 -3.92 12.01 10.00
C LEU A 51 -3.91 13.15 11.03
N TRP A 52 -5.08 13.71 11.34
CA TRP A 52 -5.22 14.79 12.31
C TRP A 52 -4.76 14.34 13.71
N TRP A 53 -5.21 13.17 14.15
CA TRP A 53 -4.86 12.62 15.46
C TRP A 53 -3.38 12.29 15.56
N ALA A 54 -2.86 11.55 14.57
CA ALA A 54 -1.44 11.18 14.53
C ALA A 54 -0.54 12.41 14.53
N LYS A 55 -0.88 13.45 13.73
CA LYS A 55 -0.15 14.71 13.72
C LYS A 55 -0.10 15.34 15.11
N ARG A 56 -1.25 15.46 15.77
CA ARG A 56 -1.35 16.07 17.10
C ARG A 56 -0.55 15.33 18.17
N VAL A 57 -0.61 14.00 18.18
CA VAL A 57 0.13 13.19 19.17
C VAL A 57 1.63 13.25 18.89
N LEU A 58 2.04 13.04 17.65
CA LEU A 58 3.44 13.00 17.28
C LEU A 58 4.13 14.37 17.37
N GLU A 59 3.43 15.46 17.11
CA GLU A 59 3.99 16.82 17.31
C GLU A 59 4.19 17.13 18.78
N ALA A 60 3.37 16.61 19.67
CA ALA A 60 3.57 16.77 21.10
C ALA A 60 4.79 15.97 21.61
N ASP A 61 5.03 14.78 21.06
CA ASP A 61 6.05 13.86 21.55
C ASP A 61 7.43 14.06 20.87
N ILE A 62 7.41 14.32 19.55
CA ILE A 62 8.63 14.30 18.69
C ILE A 62 8.93 15.67 18.08
N GLY A 63 7.91 16.52 17.93
CA GLY A 63 7.99 17.75 17.17
C GLY A 63 9.05 18.73 17.67
N THR A 64 9.19 18.89 18.98
CA THR A 64 10.17 19.76 19.61
C THR A 64 11.61 19.33 19.30
N ALA A 65 11.93 18.06 19.46
CA ALA A 65 13.28 17.53 19.20
C ALA A 65 13.67 17.64 17.70
N ARG A 66 12.71 17.46 16.80
CA ARG A 66 12.95 17.56 15.35
C ARG A 66 13.08 19.02 14.88
N LEU A 67 12.31 19.93 15.45
CA LEU A 67 12.44 21.37 15.18
C LEU A 67 13.78 21.93 15.65
N GLU A 68 14.29 21.47 16.77
CA GLU A 68 15.58 21.88 17.32
C GLU A 68 16.78 21.36 16.52
N SER A 69 16.64 20.20 15.86
CA SER A 69 17.71 19.55 15.09
C SER A 69 17.68 19.84 13.58
N ALA A 70 16.59 20.40 13.06
CA ALA A 70 16.40 20.59 11.63
C ALA A 70 17.27 21.73 11.08
N LYS A 71 17.90 21.48 9.93
CA LYS A 71 18.53 22.53 9.12
C LYS A 71 17.46 23.36 8.43
N ALA A 72 17.73 24.62 8.16
CA ALA A 72 16.77 25.57 7.54
C ALA A 72 16.16 25.13 6.19
N THR A 73 16.74 24.11 5.55
CA THR A 73 16.30 23.55 4.27
C THR A 73 15.53 22.22 4.40
N GLU A 74 15.39 21.67 5.61
CA GLU A 74 14.75 20.38 5.85
C GLU A 74 13.24 20.55 6.08
N ASP A 75 12.47 19.56 5.63
CA ASP A 75 11.03 19.48 5.91
C ASP A 75 10.83 19.13 7.39
N THR A 76 10.47 20.11 8.20
CA THR A 76 10.28 19.99 9.65
C THR A 76 9.00 19.25 10.04
N ARG A 77 8.14 18.90 9.08
CA ARG A 77 6.90 18.17 9.37
C ARG A 77 7.18 16.78 9.92
N VAL A 78 6.57 16.45 11.05
CA VAL A 78 6.67 15.11 11.66
C VAL A 78 6.09 14.05 10.71
N ILE A 79 4.92 14.35 10.11
CA ILE A 79 4.33 13.52 9.06
C ILE A 79 4.57 14.22 7.72
N SER A 80 5.49 13.68 6.94
CA SER A 80 5.84 14.19 5.61
C SER A 80 5.26 13.36 4.46
N ASN A 81 4.84 12.12 4.72
CA ASN A 81 4.23 11.22 3.74
C ASN A 81 3.01 10.54 4.33
N VAL A 82 2.00 10.33 3.49
CA VAL A 82 0.81 9.54 3.84
C VAL A 82 0.64 8.42 2.81
N VAL A 83 0.44 7.19 3.30
CA VAL A 83 0.18 6.03 2.45
C VAL A 83 -1.13 5.36 2.85
N MET A 84 -2.02 5.15 1.90
CA MET A 84 -3.28 4.43 2.12
C MET A 84 -3.03 2.94 1.94
N MET A 85 -2.27 2.36 2.89
CA MET A 85 -1.85 0.95 2.92
C MET A 85 -2.29 0.25 4.22
N GLY A 86 -3.21 0.87 4.96
CA GLY A 86 -3.84 0.30 6.14
C GLY A 86 -4.96 -0.68 5.77
N MET A 87 -6.01 -0.70 6.58
CA MET A 87 -7.15 -1.58 6.35
C MET A 87 -7.99 -1.11 5.16
N GLY A 88 -8.36 -2.07 4.29
CA GLY A 88 -9.30 -1.86 3.18
C GLY A 88 -8.66 -1.60 1.81
N GLU A 89 -9.52 -1.65 0.79
CA GLU A 89 -9.18 -1.25 -0.59
C GLU A 89 -9.67 0.19 -0.82
N PRO A 90 -8.77 1.18 -0.91
CA PRO A 90 -9.17 2.58 -1.01
C PRO A 90 -10.08 2.89 -2.20
N LEU A 91 -9.86 2.24 -3.33
CA LEU A 91 -10.63 2.50 -4.53
C LEU A 91 -12.04 1.89 -4.51
N LEU A 92 -12.34 0.99 -3.57
CA LEU A 92 -13.72 0.55 -3.29
C LEU A 92 -14.46 1.49 -2.33
N ASN A 93 -13.77 2.46 -1.74
CA ASN A 93 -14.34 3.54 -0.93
C ASN A 93 -14.09 4.92 -1.58
N TYR A 94 -14.13 4.98 -2.90
CA TYR A 94 -13.67 6.11 -3.70
C TYR A 94 -14.30 7.45 -3.30
N ASP A 95 -15.61 7.48 -3.10
CA ASP A 95 -16.37 8.71 -2.81
C ASP A 95 -16.00 9.33 -1.45
N GLN A 96 -15.44 8.57 -0.53
CA GLN A 96 -14.93 9.06 0.76
C GLN A 96 -13.42 9.32 0.70
N VAL A 97 -12.69 8.54 -0.08
CA VAL A 97 -11.25 8.68 -0.25
C VAL A 97 -10.88 9.92 -1.05
N LEU A 98 -11.58 10.22 -2.14
CA LEU A 98 -11.28 11.37 -2.99
C LEU A 98 -11.31 12.71 -2.23
N PRO A 99 -12.34 13.05 -1.43
CA PRO A 99 -12.32 14.26 -0.63
C PRO A 99 -11.20 14.26 0.42
N ALA A 100 -10.87 13.10 1.01
CA ALA A 100 -9.76 13.00 1.96
C ALA A 100 -8.41 13.29 1.29
N LEU A 101 -8.18 12.77 0.07
CA LEU A 101 -6.98 13.08 -0.72
C LEU A 101 -6.87 14.57 -1.02
N ARG A 102 -7.99 15.21 -1.43
CA ARG A 102 -8.02 16.65 -1.70
C ARG A 102 -7.66 17.48 -0.46
N LEU A 103 -8.17 17.10 0.72
CA LEU A 103 -7.80 17.77 1.98
C LEU A 103 -6.32 17.57 2.34
N MET A 104 -5.73 16.39 2.06
CA MET A 104 -4.30 16.16 2.28
C MET A 104 -3.43 17.05 1.39
N LEU A 105 -3.90 17.37 0.17
CA LEU A 105 -3.16 18.16 -0.81
C LEU A 105 -3.41 19.67 -0.68
N ASP A 106 -4.51 20.08 -0.07
CA ASP A 106 -4.92 21.49 0.05
C ASP A 106 -3.92 22.28 0.90
N ASP A 107 -3.37 23.36 0.36
CA ASP A 107 -2.39 24.22 1.00
C ASP A 107 -2.92 24.89 2.28
N ASN A 108 -4.23 25.11 2.37
CA ASN A 108 -4.89 25.64 3.56
C ASN A 108 -5.19 24.57 4.63
N ALA A 109 -4.95 23.29 4.32
CA ALA A 109 -5.16 22.16 5.25
C ALA A 109 -3.81 21.48 5.61
N TYR A 110 -3.40 20.48 4.84
CA TYR A 110 -2.18 19.71 5.15
C TYR A 110 -1.00 20.05 4.23
N GLY A 111 -1.23 20.59 3.04
CA GLY A 111 -0.20 21.03 2.09
C GLY A 111 0.76 19.94 1.64
N LEU A 112 0.30 18.68 1.61
CA LEU A 112 1.16 17.57 1.14
C LEU A 112 1.24 17.60 -0.38
N SER A 113 2.43 17.38 -0.93
CA SER A 113 2.54 17.25 -2.38
C SER A 113 1.96 15.92 -2.87
N ARG A 114 1.46 15.89 -4.10
CA ARG A 114 0.93 14.67 -4.74
C ARG A 114 1.91 13.48 -4.74
N ARG A 115 3.21 13.76 -4.70
CA ARG A 115 4.28 12.74 -4.61
C ARG A 115 4.40 12.13 -3.22
N ARG A 116 3.90 12.80 -2.19
CA ARG A 116 3.99 12.38 -0.78
C ARG A 116 2.73 11.71 -0.27
N VAL A 117 1.68 11.72 -1.07
CA VAL A 117 0.44 10.97 -0.81
C VAL A 117 0.41 9.78 -1.77
N THR A 118 0.30 8.57 -1.24
CA THR A 118 0.29 7.33 -2.03
C THR A 118 -1.03 6.59 -1.81
N VAL A 119 -1.75 6.32 -2.89
CA VAL A 119 -2.87 5.37 -2.88
C VAL A 119 -2.33 4.00 -3.26
N SER A 120 -2.62 2.99 -2.44
CA SER A 120 -2.36 1.59 -2.77
C SER A 120 -3.66 0.92 -3.20
N THR A 121 -3.60 0.10 -4.23
CA THR A 121 -4.78 -0.63 -4.73
C THR A 121 -4.44 -2.03 -5.17
N SER A 122 -5.37 -2.95 -4.98
CA SER A 122 -5.31 -4.29 -5.55
C SER A 122 -5.66 -4.33 -7.05
N GLY A 123 -6.05 -3.17 -7.63
CA GLY A 123 -6.31 -3.04 -9.06
C GLY A 123 -7.80 -2.90 -9.42
N VAL A 124 -8.52 -1.99 -8.77
CA VAL A 124 -9.89 -1.62 -9.16
C VAL A 124 -9.83 -0.72 -10.39
N VAL A 125 -9.64 -1.33 -11.57
CA VAL A 125 -9.30 -0.65 -12.83
C VAL A 125 -10.16 0.58 -13.15
N PRO A 126 -11.50 0.56 -13.12
CA PRO A 126 -12.28 1.76 -13.44
C PRO A 126 -12.02 2.92 -12.47
N MET A 127 -11.71 2.62 -11.21
CA MET A 127 -11.42 3.67 -10.23
C MET A 127 -9.98 4.18 -10.32
N MET A 128 -9.05 3.37 -10.83
CA MET A 128 -7.71 3.86 -11.20
C MET A 128 -7.81 4.91 -12.31
N ASP A 129 -8.62 4.65 -13.34
CA ASP A 129 -8.86 5.60 -14.42
C ASP A 129 -9.51 6.89 -13.90
N ARG A 130 -10.50 6.80 -13.01
CA ARG A 130 -11.08 8.00 -12.35
C ARG A 130 -10.05 8.76 -11.52
N LEU A 131 -9.26 8.07 -10.70
CA LEU A 131 -8.24 8.70 -9.85
C LEU A 131 -7.21 9.47 -10.67
N SER A 132 -6.85 8.96 -11.84
CA SER A 132 -5.91 9.64 -12.75
C SER A 132 -6.40 11.01 -13.21
N GLN A 133 -7.71 11.20 -13.31
CA GLN A 133 -8.34 12.46 -13.74
C GLN A 133 -8.71 13.35 -12.54
N ASP A 134 -9.28 12.77 -11.49
CA ASP A 134 -9.85 13.50 -10.37
C ASP A 134 -8.80 14.03 -9.39
N CYS A 135 -7.76 13.21 -9.11
CA CYS A 135 -6.73 13.52 -8.12
C CYS A 135 -5.50 12.61 -8.28
N PRO A 136 -4.66 12.79 -9.33
CA PRO A 136 -3.52 11.94 -9.56
C PRO A 136 -2.44 12.13 -8.48
N VAL A 137 -2.34 11.16 -7.58
CA VAL A 137 -1.32 11.03 -6.53
C VAL A 137 -0.35 9.90 -6.86
N ALA A 138 0.67 9.67 -6.05
CA ALA A 138 1.53 8.51 -6.22
C ALA A 138 0.70 7.22 -6.11
N LEU A 139 0.95 6.26 -7.01
CA LEU A 139 0.21 5.00 -7.06
C LEU A 139 1.11 3.83 -6.72
N ALA A 140 0.65 2.99 -5.80
CA ALA A 140 1.17 1.66 -5.53
C ALA A 140 0.14 0.61 -5.94
N VAL A 141 0.59 -0.46 -6.59
CA VAL A 141 -0.29 -1.55 -7.03
C VAL A 141 0.16 -2.84 -6.38
N SER A 142 -0.75 -3.47 -5.68
CA SER A 142 -0.61 -4.80 -5.08
C SER A 142 -0.59 -5.85 -6.20
N LEU A 143 0.60 -6.13 -6.74
CA LEU A 143 0.79 -7.09 -7.83
C LEU A 143 0.81 -8.53 -7.32
N HIS A 144 1.74 -8.86 -6.44
CA HIS A 144 1.95 -10.08 -5.66
C HIS A 144 2.10 -11.39 -6.44
N ALA A 145 1.78 -11.42 -7.74
CA ALA A 145 1.99 -12.56 -8.62
C ALA A 145 2.37 -12.09 -10.03
N PRO A 146 3.19 -12.88 -10.77
CA PRO A 146 3.64 -12.48 -12.09
C PRO A 146 2.78 -13.07 -13.23
N ASN A 147 1.71 -13.81 -12.91
CA ASN A 147 0.76 -14.37 -13.87
C ASN A 147 -0.65 -14.46 -13.27
N ASP A 148 -1.67 -14.53 -14.14
CA ASP A 148 -3.06 -14.50 -13.73
C ASP A 148 -3.45 -15.71 -12.88
N ALA A 149 -2.97 -16.90 -13.20
CA ALA A 149 -3.33 -18.12 -12.46
C ALA A 149 -2.97 -18.00 -10.97
N LEU A 150 -1.75 -17.56 -10.69
CA LEU A 150 -1.31 -17.36 -9.30
C LEU A 150 -1.96 -16.13 -8.67
N ARG A 151 -2.18 -15.06 -9.46
CA ARG A 151 -2.80 -13.85 -8.95
C ARG A 151 -4.27 -14.05 -8.59
N ASP A 152 -5.00 -14.90 -9.30
CA ASP A 152 -6.39 -15.28 -8.98
C ASP A 152 -6.52 -15.93 -7.60
N GLU A 153 -5.47 -16.64 -7.17
CA GLU A 153 -5.42 -17.27 -5.85
C GLU A 153 -5.02 -16.28 -4.75
N LEU A 154 -4.02 -15.44 -5.01
CA LEU A 154 -3.46 -14.52 -4.02
C LEU A 154 -4.25 -13.23 -3.86
N VAL A 155 -4.80 -12.70 -4.96
CA VAL A 155 -5.56 -11.47 -5.06
C VAL A 155 -6.84 -11.71 -5.85
N PRO A 156 -7.93 -12.19 -5.24
CA PRO A 156 -9.14 -12.62 -5.94
C PRO A 156 -9.78 -11.60 -6.88
N LEU A 157 -9.50 -10.31 -6.66
CA LEU A 157 -9.92 -9.21 -7.54
C LEU A 157 -9.39 -9.37 -8.98
N ASN A 158 -8.30 -10.13 -9.18
CA ASN A 158 -7.72 -10.40 -10.50
C ASN A 158 -8.71 -11.10 -11.45
N LYS A 159 -9.59 -11.96 -10.93
CA LYS A 159 -10.66 -12.61 -11.73
C LYS A 159 -11.56 -11.61 -12.44
N LYS A 160 -11.73 -10.42 -11.85
CA LYS A 160 -12.51 -9.33 -12.43
C LYS A 160 -11.66 -8.41 -13.32
N TYR A 161 -10.42 -8.16 -12.92
CA TYR A 161 -9.48 -7.28 -13.61
C TYR A 161 -8.13 -8.00 -13.78
N PRO A 162 -7.98 -8.83 -14.84
CA PRO A 162 -6.75 -9.58 -15.12
C PRO A 162 -5.53 -8.68 -15.32
N LEU A 163 -4.34 -9.25 -15.20
CA LEU A 163 -3.07 -8.52 -15.34
C LEU A 163 -3.00 -7.64 -16.58
N LYS A 164 -3.50 -8.12 -17.72
CA LYS A 164 -3.53 -7.35 -18.97
C LYS A 164 -4.28 -6.02 -18.79
N GLU A 165 -5.46 -6.05 -18.17
CA GLU A 165 -6.27 -4.85 -17.93
C GLU A 165 -5.63 -3.96 -16.87
N LEU A 166 -5.11 -4.55 -15.81
CA LEU A 166 -4.41 -3.85 -14.74
C LEU A 166 -3.19 -3.09 -15.26
N LEU A 167 -2.34 -3.74 -16.05
CA LEU A 167 -1.13 -3.12 -16.62
C LEU A 167 -1.49 -1.99 -17.59
N ALA A 168 -2.51 -2.18 -18.42
CA ALA A 168 -3.02 -1.12 -19.28
C ALA A 168 -3.56 0.08 -18.50
N ALA A 169 -4.23 -0.15 -17.36
CA ALA A 169 -4.65 0.92 -16.46
C ALA A 169 -3.47 1.65 -15.80
N CYS A 170 -2.42 0.91 -15.42
CA CYS A 170 -1.19 1.49 -14.91
C CYS A 170 -0.51 2.39 -15.94
N GLU A 171 -0.46 1.98 -17.20
CA GLU A 171 0.10 2.77 -18.30
C GLU A 171 -0.71 4.06 -18.53
N ARG A 172 -2.04 3.98 -18.55
CA ARG A 172 -2.90 5.19 -18.63
C ARG A 172 -2.70 6.11 -17.44
N TYR A 173 -2.56 5.56 -16.23
CA TYR A 173 -2.31 6.36 -15.02
C TYR A 173 -0.99 7.11 -15.07
N LEU A 174 0.07 6.52 -15.65
CA LEU A 174 1.40 7.14 -15.77
C LEU A 174 1.37 8.48 -16.50
N ALA A 175 0.43 8.70 -17.42
CA ALA A 175 0.29 9.97 -18.14
C ALA A 175 -0.03 11.16 -17.21
N PHE A 176 -0.62 10.91 -16.04
CA PHE A 176 -1.06 11.91 -15.06
C PHE A 176 -0.33 11.81 -13.71
N ALA A 177 0.42 10.72 -13.50
CA ALA A 177 1.08 10.44 -12.25
C ALA A 177 2.09 11.54 -11.87
N PRO A 178 2.18 11.91 -10.57
CA PRO A 178 3.15 12.90 -10.11
C PRO A 178 4.58 12.37 -10.07
N ARG A 179 4.75 11.05 -10.20
CA ARG A 179 6.01 10.33 -10.39
C ARG A 179 5.97 9.65 -11.74
N ASP A 180 7.12 9.53 -12.37
CA ASP A 180 7.26 8.88 -13.68
C ASP A 180 7.31 7.34 -13.62
N PHE A 181 6.84 6.76 -12.52
CA PHE A 181 6.77 5.30 -12.31
C PHE A 181 5.61 4.90 -11.42
N ILE A 182 5.13 3.68 -11.60
CA ILE A 182 4.22 2.97 -10.68
C ILE A 182 5.06 2.14 -9.69
N THR A 183 4.67 2.09 -8.44
CA THR A 183 5.26 1.16 -7.47
C THR A 183 4.45 -0.13 -7.47
N PHE A 184 5.08 -1.26 -7.83
CA PHE A 184 4.49 -2.58 -7.64
C PHE A 184 4.94 -3.16 -6.31
N GLU A 185 3.98 -3.51 -5.48
CA GLU A 185 4.18 -4.23 -4.23
C GLU A 185 4.11 -5.74 -4.49
N TYR A 186 5.11 -6.47 -3.99
CA TYR A 186 5.25 -7.91 -4.20
C TYR A 186 5.58 -8.61 -2.89
N CYS A 187 4.59 -9.25 -2.27
CA CYS A 187 4.74 -10.01 -1.05
C CYS A 187 5.44 -11.35 -1.34
N MET A 188 6.58 -11.60 -0.70
CA MET A 188 7.41 -12.78 -0.93
C MET A 188 6.95 -13.96 -0.08
N LEU A 189 6.38 -14.97 -0.73
CA LEU A 189 5.79 -16.17 -0.15
C LEU A 189 6.61 -17.39 -0.51
N ASP A 190 7.11 -18.10 0.50
CA ASP A 190 8.00 -19.26 0.35
C ASP A 190 7.38 -20.39 -0.48
N GLY A 191 8.05 -20.78 -1.58
CA GLY A 191 7.62 -21.81 -2.50
C GLY A 191 6.37 -21.50 -3.34
N ILE A 192 5.80 -20.30 -3.21
CA ILE A 192 4.55 -19.92 -3.90
C ILE A 192 4.82 -18.95 -5.05
N ASN A 193 5.48 -17.81 -4.79
CA ASN A 193 5.70 -16.77 -5.80
C ASN A 193 7.17 -16.32 -5.87
N ASP A 194 8.09 -17.02 -5.22
CA ASP A 194 9.48 -16.63 -5.05
C ASP A 194 10.48 -17.46 -5.90
N THR A 195 10.00 -18.26 -6.85
CA THR A 195 10.87 -19.10 -7.69
C THR A 195 11.62 -18.28 -8.76
N ASP A 196 12.64 -18.89 -9.36
CA ASP A 196 13.39 -18.28 -10.46
C ASP A 196 12.52 -18.02 -11.71
N GLN A 197 11.51 -18.86 -11.93
CA GLN A 197 10.55 -18.69 -13.01
C GLN A 197 9.67 -17.45 -12.74
N HIS A 198 9.19 -17.29 -11.51
CA HIS A 198 8.41 -16.10 -11.12
C HIS A 198 9.21 -14.80 -11.27
N ALA A 199 10.53 -14.83 -10.96
CA ALA A 199 11.39 -13.67 -11.20
C ALA A 199 11.49 -13.33 -12.69
N LYS A 200 11.63 -14.32 -13.60
CA LYS A 200 11.64 -14.10 -15.04
C LYS A 200 10.33 -13.50 -15.56
N GLU A 201 9.20 -14.03 -15.13
CA GLU A 201 7.87 -13.53 -15.50
C GLU A 201 7.67 -12.09 -14.98
N LEU A 202 8.08 -11.81 -13.75
CA LEU A 202 7.99 -10.49 -13.15
C LEU A 202 8.86 -9.45 -13.90
N ILE A 203 10.05 -9.86 -14.40
CA ILE A 203 10.89 -9.04 -15.28
C ILE A 203 10.15 -8.70 -16.57
N GLN A 204 9.42 -9.65 -17.16
CA GLN A 204 8.64 -9.39 -18.38
C GLN A 204 7.53 -8.36 -18.14
N ILE A 205 6.84 -8.44 -17.00
CA ILE A 205 5.84 -7.44 -16.60
C ILE A 205 6.51 -6.06 -16.40
N ALA A 206 7.59 -6.01 -15.62
CA ALA A 206 8.25 -4.76 -15.27
C ALA A 206 8.88 -4.03 -16.46
N ARG A 207 9.12 -4.72 -17.58
CA ARG A 207 9.61 -4.13 -18.82
C ARG A 207 8.52 -3.48 -19.67
N GLN A 208 7.24 -3.73 -19.39
CA GLN A 208 6.13 -3.18 -20.17
C GLN A 208 5.82 -1.72 -19.83
N LEU A 209 6.15 -1.27 -18.62
CA LEU A 209 5.89 0.09 -18.19
C LEU A 209 6.96 0.57 -17.19
N ARG A 210 7.07 1.87 -17.02
CA ARG A 210 7.99 2.44 -16.01
C ARG A 210 7.48 2.13 -14.62
N CYS A 211 8.20 1.29 -13.91
CA CYS A 211 7.83 0.85 -12.58
C CYS A 211 9.04 0.69 -11.65
N LYS A 212 8.72 0.60 -10.37
CA LYS A 212 9.61 0.21 -9.28
C LYS A 212 8.99 -1.00 -8.60
N LEU A 213 9.78 -2.00 -8.26
CA LEU A 213 9.37 -3.14 -7.47
C LEU A 213 9.74 -2.95 -6.00
N ASN A 214 8.79 -3.21 -5.13
CA ASN A 214 8.98 -3.23 -3.68
C ASN A 214 8.69 -4.65 -3.17
N LEU A 215 9.73 -5.39 -2.87
CA LEU A 215 9.61 -6.74 -2.33
C LEU A 215 9.35 -6.67 -0.83
N ILE A 216 8.26 -7.28 -0.40
CA ILE A 216 7.82 -7.31 0.99
C ILE A 216 8.00 -8.73 1.53
N PRO A 217 8.95 -8.98 2.43
CA PRO A 217 8.99 -10.25 3.15
C PRO A 217 7.65 -10.44 3.87
N PHE A 218 7.01 -11.59 3.64
CA PHE A 218 5.69 -11.86 4.22
C PHE A 218 5.73 -11.83 5.75
N ASN A 219 4.74 -11.23 6.36
CA ASN A 219 4.55 -11.23 7.81
C ASN A 219 3.49 -12.28 8.16
N PRO A 220 3.88 -13.43 8.72
CA PRO A 220 2.96 -14.51 9.04
C PRO A 220 1.91 -14.08 10.07
N PHE A 221 0.70 -14.62 9.92
CA PHE A 221 -0.37 -14.55 10.92
C PHE A 221 -1.06 -15.93 11.02
N PRO A 222 -1.69 -16.27 12.16
CA PRO A 222 -2.10 -17.64 12.47
C PRO A 222 -2.93 -18.34 11.38
N GLU A 223 -3.89 -17.62 10.77
CA GLU A 223 -4.84 -18.20 9.82
C GLU A 223 -4.32 -18.25 8.38
N SER A 224 -3.15 -17.66 8.09
CA SER A 224 -2.65 -17.53 6.71
C SER A 224 -2.28 -18.87 6.06
N GLY A 225 -1.75 -19.81 6.84
CA GLY A 225 -1.16 -21.05 6.32
C GLY A 225 0.02 -20.83 5.38
N LEU A 226 0.53 -19.59 5.26
CA LEU A 226 1.61 -19.18 4.37
C LEU A 226 2.92 -19.01 5.15
N LYS A 227 4.04 -19.09 4.42
CA LYS A 227 5.38 -18.92 5.01
C LYS A 227 6.12 -17.77 4.33
N ARG A 228 6.94 -17.06 5.12
CA ARG A 228 7.87 -16.05 4.63
C ARG A 228 9.00 -16.70 3.84
N SER A 229 9.31 -16.22 2.66
CA SER A 229 10.54 -16.57 1.94
C SER A 229 11.77 -16.29 2.80
N ASN A 230 12.73 -17.19 2.83
CA ASN A 230 13.96 -16.96 3.58
C ASN A 230 14.78 -15.79 3.01
N SER A 231 15.61 -15.18 3.85
CA SER A 231 16.34 -13.98 3.48
C SER A 231 17.33 -14.17 2.33
N ALA A 232 17.91 -15.36 2.18
CA ALA A 232 18.79 -15.69 1.06
C ALA A 232 18.00 -15.72 -0.24
N ARG A 233 16.82 -16.35 -0.25
CA ARG A 233 15.92 -16.38 -1.41
C ARG A 233 15.46 -14.99 -1.83
N VAL A 234 15.06 -14.16 -0.87
CA VAL A 234 14.67 -12.78 -1.13
C VAL A 234 15.82 -11.99 -1.77
N LYS A 235 17.04 -12.15 -1.27
CA LYS A 235 18.24 -11.49 -1.84
C LYS A 235 18.51 -11.94 -3.27
N VAL A 236 18.47 -13.25 -3.55
CA VAL A 236 18.69 -13.79 -4.90
C VAL A 236 17.60 -13.30 -5.86
N PHE A 237 16.35 -13.32 -5.43
CA PHE A 237 15.22 -12.83 -6.23
C PHE A 237 15.37 -11.32 -6.55
N ALA A 238 15.68 -10.50 -5.55
CA ALA A 238 15.93 -9.07 -5.71
C ALA A 238 17.11 -8.80 -6.67
N GLN A 239 18.21 -9.53 -6.52
CA GLN A 239 19.39 -9.38 -7.36
C GLN A 239 19.08 -9.65 -8.83
N ARG A 240 18.31 -10.70 -9.14
CA ARG A 240 17.88 -11.00 -10.52
C ARG A 240 17.07 -9.87 -11.17
N LEU A 241 16.20 -9.23 -10.39
CA LEU A 241 15.42 -8.08 -10.86
C LEU A 241 16.35 -6.87 -11.13
N MET A 242 17.28 -6.61 -10.22
CA MET A 242 18.26 -5.53 -10.35
C MET A 242 19.22 -5.76 -11.52
N ASP A 243 19.70 -6.99 -11.73
CA ASP A 243 20.54 -7.38 -12.87
C ASP A 243 19.81 -7.19 -14.22
N ALA A 244 18.49 -7.30 -14.21
CA ALA A 244 17.64 -7.00 -15.38
C ALA A 244 17.34 -5.50 -15.57
N GLY A 245 17.95 -4.62 -14.75
CA GLY A 245 17.79 -3.17 -14.81
C GLY A 245 16.52 -2.63 -14.13
N ILE A 246 15.83 -3.45 -13.32
CA ILE A 246 14.61 -3.04 -12.67
C ILE A 246 14.92 -2.45 -11.29
N ILE A 247 14.44 -1.24 -11.03
CA ILE A 247 14.57 -0.60 -9.71
C ILE A 247 13.81 -1.44 -8.68
N THR A 248 14.55 -2.07 -7.78
CA THR A 248 14.00 -3.00 -6.81
C THR A 248 14.44 -2.63 -5.40
N THR A 249 13.49 -2.59 -4.48
CA THR A 249 13.76 -2.40 -3.05
C THR A 249 13.22 -3.58 -2.27
N VAL A 250 13.91 -3.95 -1.20
CA VAL A 250 13.41 -4.94 -0.23
C VAL A 250 13.00 -4.18 1.02
N ARG A 251 11.74 -4.29 1.39
CA ARG A 251 11.19 -3.62 2.56
C ARG A 251 11.75 -4.25 3.84
N LYS A 252 12.27 -3.42 4.73
CA LYS A 252 12.57 -3.85 6.09
C LYS A 252 11.27 -4.01 6.85
N THR A 253 11.05 -5.15 7.47
CA THR A 253 9.90 -5.35 8.37
C THR A 253 10.04 -4.42 9.56
N ARG A 254 8.97 -3.73 9.91
CA ARG A 254 8.87 -2.84 11.08
C ARG A 254 7.52 -3.08 11.73
N GLY A 255 7.45 -3.05 13.05
CA GLY A 255 6.22 -3.25 13.80
C GLY A 255 5.78 -4.71 13.93
N ASP A 256 6.71 -5.68 13.75
CA ASP A 256 6.44 -7.11 14.00
C ASP A 256 6.04 -7.37 15.47
N ASP A 257 6.56 -6.57 16.38
CA ASP A 257 6.34 -6.63 17.82
C ASP A 257 4.97 -6.13 18.27
N ILE A 258 4.27 -5.39 17.41
CA ILE A 258 2.96 -4.79 17.71
C ILE A 258 1.88 -5.15 16.68
N ASP A 259 2.08 -6.21 15.86
CA ASP A 259 1.17 -6.62 14.77
C ASP A 259 0.74 -5.46 13.84
N ALA A 260 1.63 -4.50 13.64
CA ALA A 260 1.40 -3.32 12.80
C ALA A 260 2.16 -3.35 11.48
N ALA A 261 2.81 -4.47 11.17
CA ALA A 261 3.49 -4.65 9.90
C ALA A 261 2.48 -4.75 8.73
N CYS A 262 2.96 -4.51 7.52
CA CYS A 262 2.14 -4.52 6.32
C CYS A 262 1.42 -5.88 6.15
N GLY A 263 0.11 -5.85 6.02
CA GLY A 263 -0.74 -7.05 5.91
C GLY A 263 -1.14 -7.69 7.25
N GLN A 264 -0.65 -7.19 8.39
CA GLN A 264 -0.99 -7.72 9.73
C GLN A 264 -2.05 -6.90 10.46
N LEU A 265 -2.43 -5.72 9.95
CA LEU A 265 -3.42 -4.89 10.63
C LEU A 265 -4.72 -5.65 10.79
N ALA A 266 -4.99 -6.02 12.02
CA ALA A 266 -6.17 -6.72 12.46
C ALA A 266 -6.84 -5.90 13.56
N GLY A 267 -8.17 -5.84 13.54
CA GLY A 267 -8.96 -5.17 14.56
C GLY A 267 -10.12 -6.08 14.98
N GLU A 268 -10.87 -5.73 16.00
CA GLU A 268 -12.17 -6.35 16.29
C GLU A 268 -13.17 -5.91 15.22
N VAL A 269 -13.14 -6.56 14.06
CA VAL A 269 -14.03 -6.31 12.92
C VAL A 269 -15.07 -7.42 12.87
N ARG A 270 -16.34 -7.07 12.93
CA ARG A 270 -17.42 -8.01 12.62
C ARG A 270 -17.67 -7.97 11.13
N ASP A 271 -17.47 -9.11 10.46
CA ASP A 271 -17.76 -9.24 9.04
C ASP A 271 -19.26 -9.13 8.79
N LEU A 272 -19.67 -8.12 8.03
CA LEU A 272 -21.05 -7.92 7.62
C LEU A 272 -21.31 -8.38 6.18
N SER A 273 -20.30 -8.80 5.44
CA SER A 273 -20.48 -9.30 4.07
C SER A 273 -21.25 -10.61 4.03
N LEU A 274 -21.23 -11.38 5.12
CA LEU A 274 -21.92 -12.66 5.26
C LEU A 274 -23.38 -12.54 5.77
N ILE A 275 -23.85 -11.32 6.12
CA ILE A 275 -25.18 -11.10 6.71
C ILE A 275 -26.25 -10.89 5.61
N HIS A 276 -25.87 -10.76 4.37
CA HIS A 276 -26.76 -10.52 3.22
C HIS A 276 -26.90 -11.74 2.30
N ILE A 277 -26.90 -12.94 2.85
CA ILE A 277 -27.30 -14.16 2.14
C ILE A 277 -28.70 -14.56 2.60
#